data_1bfba2af3ba03572f2ba392ae69ed49c
#
_entry.id   1bfba2af3ba03572f2ba392ae69ed49c
#
_cell.length_a   1.000
_cell.length_b   1.000
_cell.length_c   1.000
_cell.angle_alpha   90.00
_cell.angle_beta   90.00
_cell.angle_gamma   90.00
#
_symmetry.space_group_name_H-M   'P 1'
#
loop_
_entity.id
_entity.type
_entity.pdbx_description
1 polymer ?
#
loop_
_entity_poly.entity_id
_entity_poly.type
_entity_poly.pdbx_seq_one_letter_code
_entity_poly.pdbx_strand_id
1 'polypeptide(L)'
;MPAPAPRHAAREIAQFLHARTPLRPKVAMLLGSGHASIANQLKEKVVVHADDLPGAPLHAPLLIGLLEGVPVAVADAPFAAFEGLSAGDLALPVRVLKALGCELLLLTAGAASLSQQIELGTIAVIEDHLNFSGLHPLAGPNDDQLGPRFPDMNEAYAREWMEVARDVAGRAGIPCTP
;
A
#
# COMPACT_ATOMS: atom_id res chain seq x y z
N MET A 1 -22.51 -9.94 -16.71
CA MET A 1 -21.19 -9.81 -17.38
C MET A 1 -20.11 -10.24 -16.40
N PRO A 2 -19.09 -11.00 -16.78
CA PRO A 2 -17.97 -11.26 -15.88
C PRO A 2 -17.31 -9.92 -15.51
N ALA A 3 -16.90 -9.78 -14.26
CA ALA A 3 -16.17 -8.61 -13.79
C ALA A 3 -14.90 -8.39 -14.66
N PRO A 4 -14.55 -7.15 -15.00
CA PRO A 4 -13.36 -6.88 -15.80
C PRO A 4 -12.12 -7.47 -15.10
N ALA A 5 -11.16 -7.91 -15.89
CA ALA A 5 -9.92 -8.44 -15.32
C ALA A 5 -9.28 -7.38 -14.40
N PRO A 6 -8.72 -7.76 -13.24
CA PRO A 6 -8.24 -6.81 -12.21
C PRO A 6 -7.28 -5.73 -12.73
N ARG A 7 -6.55 -5.99 -13.81
CA ARG A 7 -5.65 -5.02 -14.45
C ARG A 7 -6.38 -3.87 -15.16
N HIS A 8 -7.52 -4.16 -15.81
CA HIS A 8 -8.30 -3.11 -16.48
C HIS A 8 -8.84 -2.15 -15.44
N ALA A 9 -9.38 -2.68 -14.35
CA ALA A 9 -9.84 -1.88 -13.24
C ALA A 9 -8.73 -0.97 -12.66
N ALA A 10 -7.53 -1.49 -12.44
CA ALA A 10 -6.42 -0.69 -11.89
C ALA A 10 -6.02 0.47 -12.81
N ARG A 11 -5.97 0.24 -14.14
CA ARG A 11 -5.64 1.29 -15.11
C ARG A 11 -6.76 2.32 -15.26
N GLU A 12 -8.00 1.88 -15.30
CA GLU A 12 -9.16 2.77 -15.37
C GLU A 12 -9.22 3.67 -14.13
N ILE A 13 -9.01 3.11 -12.93
CA ILE A 13 -8.94 3.88 -11.69
C ILE A 13 -7.78 4.87 -11.73
N ALA A 14 -6.59 4.47 -12.18
CA ALA A 14 -5.45 5.37 -12.28
C ALA A 14 -5.70 6.53 -13.26
N GLN A 15 -6.30 6.28 -14.42
CA GLN A 15 -6.69 7.32 -15.37
C GLN A 15 -7.72 8.29 -14.78
N PHE A 16 -8.73 7.75 -14.10
CA PHE A 16 -9.74 8.53 -13.42
C PHE A 16 -9.15 9.45 -12.34
N LEU A 17 -8.17 8.97 -11.58
CA LEU A 17 -7.45 9.75 -10.58
C LEU A 17 -6.56 10.83 -11.24
N HIS A 18 -5.84 10.48 -12.30
CA HIS A 18 -5.04 11.44 -13.05
C HIS A 18 -5.83 12.62 -13.65
N ALA A 19 -7.09 12.39 -13.97
CA ALA A 19 -7.97 13.44 -14.47
C ALA A 19 -8.42 14.44 -13.38
N ARG A 20 -8.27 14.07 -12.08
CA ARG A 20 -8.72 14.86 -10.93
C ARG A 20 -7.64 15.68 -10.27
N THR A 21 -6.38 15.41 -10.56
CA THR A 21 -5.25 16.14 -9.96
C THR A 21 -4.07 16.20 -10.93
N PRO A 22 -3.36 17.34 -10.98
CA PRO A 22 -2.10 17.44 -11.71
C PRO A 22 -0.94 16.72 -11.01
N LEU A 23 -1.10 16.35 -9.73
CA LEU A 23 -0.05 15.69 -8.96
C LEU A 23 0.28 14.32 -9.55
N ARG A 24 1.56 13.99 -9.55
CA ARG A 24 2.10 12.70 -10.04
C ARG A 24 2.91 12.05 -8.94
N PRO A 25 2.26 11.31 -8.03
CA PRO A 25 2.93 10.73 -6.88
C PRO A 25 3.91 9.64 -7.30
N LYS A 26 5.11 9.67 -6.72
CA LYS A 26 6.12 8.61 -6.82
C LYS A 26 6.16 7.73 -5.57
N VAL A 27 5.61 8.23 -4.47
CA VAL A 27 5.51 7.53 -3.21
C VAL A 27 4.05 7.20 -2.94
N ALA A 28 3.81 5.97 -2.55
CA ALA A 28 2.51 5.49 -2.11
C ALA A 28 2.56 5.02 -0.65
N MET A 29 1.45 5.14 0.04
CA MET A 29 1.28 4.64 1.40
C MET A 29 0.00 3.82 1.50
N LEU A 30 0.09 2.62 2.08
CA LEU A 30 -1.05 1.85 2.57
C LEU A 30 -1.02 1.92 4.09
N LEU A 31 -1.96 2.67 4.66
CA LEU A 31 -1.98 2.95 6.09
C LEU A 31 -2.88 1.95 6.79
N GLY A 32 -2.30 1.21 7.72
CA GLY A 32 -3.05 0.35 8.62
C GLY A 32 -3.68 1.12 9.80
N SER A 33 -4.42 0.43 10.64
CA SER A 33 -5.08 1.00 11.82
C SER A 33 -4.13 1.81 12.69
N GLY A 34 -4.57 3.00 13.11
CA GLY A 34 -3.79 3.90 13.96
C GLY A 34 -2.96 4.95 13.21
N HIS A 35 -2.85 4.86 11.89
CA HIS A 35 -2.02 5.77 11.07
C HIS A 35 -2.82 6.79 10.26
N ALA A 36 -4.14 6.84 10.41
CA ALA A 36 -5.02 7.77 9.69
C ALA A 36 -4.64 9.26 9.86
N SER A 37 -3.95 9.61 10.95
CA SER A 37 -3.46 10.97 11.19
C SER A 37 -2.49 11.46 10.10
N ILE A 38 -1.78 10.57 9.42
CA ILE A 38 -0.89 10.90 8.30
C ILE A 38 -1.71 11.42 7.12
N ALA A 39 -2.82 10.78 6.79
CA ALA A 39 -3.72 11.20 5.72
C ALA A 39 -4.31 12.61 5.97
N ASN A 40 -4.45 13.00 7.25
CA ASN A 40 -4.92 14.34 7.62
C ASN A 40 -3.87 15.44 7.41
N GLN A 41 -2.59 15.11 7.35
CA GLN A 41 -1.50 16.07 7.13
C GLN A 41 -1.31 16.44 5.66
N LEU A 42 -1.95 15.72 4.73
CA LEU A 42 -1.87 16.03 3.31
C LEU A 42 -2.42 17.40 2.99
N LYS A 43 -1.62 18.21 2.32
CA LYS A 43 -2.03 19.50 1.72
C LYS A 43 -2.48 19.28 0.28
N GLU A 44 -3.30 20.21 -0.24
CA GLU A 44 -3.82 20.17 -1.61
C GLU A 44 -4.41 18.80 -1.98
N LYS A 45 -5.02 18.14 -1.00
CA LYS A 45 -5.46 16.75 -1.18
C LYS A 45 -6.74 16.65 -1.99
N VAL A 46 -6.73 15.72 -2.92
CA VAL A 46 -7.93 15.19 -3.58
C VAL A 46 -8.28 13.87 -2.92
N VAL A 47 -9.51 13.75 -2.44
CA VAL A 47 -10.06 12.52 -1.86
C VAL A 47 -11.02 11.92 -2.87
N VAL A 48 -10.84 10.67 -3.21
CA VAL A 48 -11.75 9.91 -4.05
C VAL A 48 -12.29 8.74 -3.24
N HIS A 49 -13.60 8.77 -3.02
CA HIS A 49 -14.26 7.69 -2.28
C HIS A 49 -14.36 6.42 -3.13
N ALA A 50 -14.43 5.29 -2.46
CA ALA A 50 -14.51 3.98 -3.10
C ALA A 50 -15.68 3.89 -4.09
N ASP A 51 -16.84 4.44 -3.74
CA ASP A 51 -18.05 4.42 -4.55
C ASP A 51 -17.96 5.25 -5.84
N ASP A 52 -17.02 6.20 -5.90
CA ASP A 52 -16.78 7.05 -7.07
C ASP A 52 -15.81 6.41 -8.07
N LEU A 53 -15.17 5.30 -7.70
CA LEU A 53 -14.15 4.67 -8.51
C LEU A 53 -14.74 3.74 -9.57
N PRO A 54 -14.31 3.80 -10.83
CA PRO A 54 -14.85 2.97 -11.88
C PRO A 54 -14.46 1.48 -11.68
N GLY A 55 -15.45 0.60 -11.77
CA GLY A 55 -15.25 -0.81 -12.12
C GLY A 55 -14.69 -1.73 -11.05
N ALA A 56 -14.41 -1.27 -9.83
CA ALA A 56 -13.96 -2.17 -8.77
C ALA A 56 -14.26 -1.63 -7.37
N PRO A 57 -14.64 -2.48 -6.43
CA PRO A 57 -14.76 -2.11 -5.03
C PRO A 57 -13.38 -1.93 -4.43
N LEU A 58 -12.86 -0.72 -4.42
CA LEU A 58 -11.87 -0.37 -3.40
C LEU A 58 -12.64 -0.10 -2.12
N HIS A 59 -12.30 -0.80 -1.07
CA HIS A 59 -13.03 -0.69 0.20
C HIS A 59 -12.58 0.52 1.04
N ALA A 60 -11.73 1.38 0.46
CA ALA A 60 -11.18 2.55 1.12
C ALA A 60 -11.01 3.73 0.17
N PRO A 61 -11.10 4.96 0.67
CA PRO A 61 -10.78 6.13 -0.11
C PRO A 61 -9.31 6.16 -0.54
N LEU A 62 -9.07 6.68 -1.74
CA LEU A 62 -7.74 7.02 -2.23
C LEU A 62 -7.54 8.53 -2.12
N LEU A 63 -6.43 8.93 -1.53
CA LEU A 63 -6.04 10.32 -1.37
C LEU A 63 -4.79 10.59 -2.19
N ILE A 64 -4.76 11.71 -2.90
CA ILE A 64 -3.53 12.20 -3.55
C ILE A 64 -3.31 13.62 -3.05
N GLY A 65 -2.13 13.92 -2.54
CA GLY A 65 -1.81 15.24 -1.98
C GLY A 65 -0.33 15.43 -1.77
N LEU A 66 0.01 16.52 -1.10
CA LEU A 66 1.39 16.86 -0.73
C LEU A 66 1.61 16.55 0.75
N LEU A 67 2.58 15.69 1.05
CA LEU A 67 3.11 15.47 2.39
C LEU A 67 4.50 16.09 2.45
N GLU A 68 4.68 17.13 3.29
CA GLU A 68 5.92 17.91 3.36
C GLU A 68 6.45 18.38 1.98
N GLY A 69 5.53 18.74 1.08
CA GLY A 69 5.84 19.17 -0.29
C GLY A 69 6.08 18.06 -1.31
N VAL A 70 6.07 16.80 -0.89
CA VAL A 70 6.24 15.63 -1.76
C VAL A 70 4.86 15.11 -2.20
N PRO A 71 4.61 14.92 -3.52
CA PRO A 71 3.38 14.30 -3.98
C PRO A 71 3.33 12.83 -3.54
N VAL A 72 2.27 12.46 -2.81
CA VAL A 72 2.03 11.09 -2.33
C VAL A 72 0.62 10.62 -2.68
N ALA A 73 0.47 9.31 -2.83
CA ALA A 73 -0.82 8.65 -2.91
C ALA A 73 -1.03 7.80 -1.66
N VAL A 74 -2.17 7.93 -1.01
CA VAL A 74 -2.47 7.25 0.25
C VAL A 74 -3.77 6.48 0.12
N ALA A 75 -3.75 5.22 0.49
CA ALA A 75 -4.95 4.45 0.79
C ALA A 75 -5.05 4.29 2.31
N ASP A 76 -6.10 4.88 2.88
CA ASP A 76 -6.31 4.97 4.33
C ASP A 76 -7.43 4.02 4.76
N ALA A 77 -7.12 2.74 4.74
CA ALA A 77 -7.87 1.70 5.47
C ALA A 77 -7.14 0.36 5.43
N PRO A 78 -7.32 -0.48 6.42
CA PRO A 78 -6.87 -1.85 6.34
C PRO A 78 -7.68 -2.59 5.27
N PHE A 79 -7.02 -3.05 4.22
CA PHE A 79 -7.58 -4.05 3.32
C PHE A 79 -7.34 -5.41 3.97
N ALA A 80 -8.36 -5.96 4.58
CA ALA A 80 -8.20 -7.13 5.42
C ALA A 80 -8.99 -8.34 4.88
N ALA A 81 -8.34 -9.49 4.88
CA ALA A 81 -8.95 -10.74 4.42
C ALA A 81 -10.17 -11.14 5.27
N PHE A 82 -10.21 -10.77 6.56
CA PHE A 82 -11.36 -11.06 7.43
C PHE A 82 -12.63 -10.29 7.05
N GLU A 83 -12.54 -9.27 6.21
CA GLU A 83 -13.71 -8.57 5.64
C GLU A 83 -14.33 -9.34 4.47
N GLY A 84 -13.82 -10.53 4.15
CA GLY A 84 -14.31 -11.37 3.07
C GLY A 84 -13.71 -11.04 1.70
N LEU A 85 -12.66 -10.23 1.66
CA LEU A 85 -11.97 -9.85 0.43
C LEU A 85 -11.17 -11.02 -0.15
N SER A 86 -11.25 -11.21 -1.45
CA SER A 86 -10.39 -12.16 -2.15
C SER A 86 -8.93 -11.66 -2.20
N ALA A 87 -7.99 -12.58 -2.44
CA ALA A 87 -6.59 -12.19 -2.64
C ALA A 87 -6.39 -11.20 -3.82
N GLY A 88 -7.25 -11.28 -4.83
CA GLY A 88 -7.28 -10.34 -5.95
C GLY A 88 -7.69 -8.93 -5.53
N ASP A 89 -8.72 -8.83 -4.67
CA ASP A 89 -9.22 -7.56 -4.13
C ASP A 89 -8.17 -6.91 -3.23
N LEU A 90 -7.50 -7.71 -2.38
CA LEU A 90 -6.40 -7.24 -1.54
C LEU A 90 -5.21 -6.69 -2.34
N ALA A 91 -4.94 -7.24 -3.53
CA ALA A 91 -3.87 -6.77 -4.41
C ALA A 91 -4.25 -5.54 -5.26
N LEU A 92 -5.55 -5.25 -5.41
CA LEU A 92 -6.01 -4.18 -6.31
C LEU A 92 -5.45 -2.80 -5.95
N PRO A 93 -5.42 -2.35 -4.68
CA PRO A 93 -4.85 -1.06 -4.31
C PRO A 93 -3.40 -0.93 -4.74
N VAL A 94 -2.58 -1.96 -4.54
CA VAL A 94 -1.17 -1.96 -4.96
C VAL A 94 -1.04 -1.82 -6.47
N ARG A 95 -1.89 -2.50 -7.23
CA ARG A 95 -1.92 -2.40 -8.70
C ARG A 95 -2.35 -1.01 -9.18
N VAL A 96 -3.31 -0.38 -8.50
CA VAL A 96 -3.73 1.00 -8.78
C VAL A 96 -2.58 1.97 -8.52
N LEU A 97 -1.90 1.87 -7.38
CA LEU A 97 -0.77 2.73 -7.03
C LEU A 97 0.38 2.56 -8.03
N LYS A 98 0.66 1.34 -8.47
CA LYS A 98 1.63 1.09 -9.55
C LYS A 98 1.20 1.71 -10.87
N ALA A 99 -0.07 1.60 -11.24
CA ALA A 99 -0.61 2.22 -12.46
C ALA A 99 -0.62 3.75 -12.41
N LEU A 100 -0.71 4.36 -11.22
CA LEU A 100 -0.53 5.79 -10.98
C LEU A 100 0.92 6.26 -11.21
N GLY A 101 1.89 5.33 -11.30
CA GLY A 101 3.30 5.65 -11.48
C GLY A 101 4.09 5.75 -10.17
N CYS A 102 3.54 5.22 -9.06
CA CYS A 102 4.29 5.11 -7.82
C CYS A 102 5.41 4.09 -7.94
N GLU A 103 6.58 4.44 -7.42
CA GLU A 103 7.82 3.65 -7.48
C GLU A 103 8.21 3.10 -6.11
N LEU A 104 7.79 3.78 -5.04
CA LEU A 104 7.99 3.38 -3.65
C LEU A 104 6.63 3.17 -2.98
N LEU A 105 6.49 2.07 -2.25
CA LEU A 105 5.33 1.76 -1.43
C LEU A 105 5.74 1.60 0.02
N LEU A 106 5.17 2.42 0.91
CA LEU A 106 5.25 2.27 2.35
C LEU A 106 3.99 1.58 2.86
N LEU A 107 4.18 0.49 3.58
CA LEU A 107 3.10 -0.27 4.22
C LEU A 107 3.21 -0.10 5.74
N THR A 108 2.08 0.19 6.40
CA THR A 108 2.01 0.20 7.86
C THR A 108 0.93 -0.76 8.34
N ALA A 109 1.20 -1.49 9.39
CA ALA A 109 0.24 -2.40 10.00
C ALA A 109 0.52 -2.54 11.50
N GLY A 110 -0.54 -2.67 12.29
CA GLY A 110 -0.43 -3.12 13.66
C GLY A 110 -0.17 -4.61 13.69
N ALA A 111 0.78 -5.06 14.51
CA ALA A 111 1.11 -6.47 14.67
C ALA A 111 1.29 -6.84 16.13
N ALA A 112 1.02 -8.09 16.47
CA ALA A 112 1.35 -8.66 17.77
C ALA A 112 2.77 -9.21 17.74
N SER A 113 3.57 -8.89 18.76
CA SER A 113 4.92 -9.44 18.89
C SER A 113 4.87 -10.87 19.45
N LEU A 114 5.65 -11.75 18.86
CA LEU A 114 5.96 -13.08 19.41
C LEU A 114 7.25 -13.07 20.22
N SER A 115 7.95 -11.94 20.31
CA SER A 115 9.16 -11.76 21.08
C SER A 115 8.88 -10.90 22.31
N GLN A 116 9.33 -11.36 23.48
CA GLN A 116 9.25 -10.58 24.73
C GLN A 116 10.24 -9.40 24.76
N GLN A 117 11.17 -9.35 23.81
CA GLN A 117 12.16 -8.28 23.71
C GLN A 117 11.64 -7.04 22.98
N ILE A 118 10.51 -7.15 22.29
CA ILE A 118 9.88 -6.04 21.58
C ILE A 118 8.76 -5.49 22.44
N GLU A 119 8.96 -4.30 22.97
CA GLU A 119 7.99 -3.61 23.82
C GLU A 119 6.81 -3.08 23.00
N LEU A 120 5.66 -2.92 23.67
CA LEU A 120 4.49 -2.29 23.06
C LEU A 120 4.81 -0.85 22.62
N GLY A 121 4.37 -0.49 21.42
CA GLY A 121 4.62 0.84 20.86
C GLY A 121 5.95 0.96 20.11
N THR A 122 6.74 -0.11 20.04
CA THR A 122 7.95 -0.15 19.21
C THR A 122 7.57 -0.23 17.72
N ILE A 123 8.28 0.51 16.89
CA ILE A 123 8.22 0.35 15.44
C ILE A 123 9.12 -0.81 15.04
N ALA A 124 8.58 -1.79 14.34
CA ALA A 124 9.37 -2.86 13.73
C ALA A 124 9.48 -2.64 12.22
N VAL A 125 10.69 -2.59 11.69
CA VAL A 125 10.95 -2.57 10.25
C VAL A 125 10.97 -4.01 9.76
N ILE A 126 10.02 -4.35 8.89
CA ILE A 126 9.87 -5.71 8.36
C ILE A 126 10.99 -5.98 7.37
N GLU A 127 11.75 -7.04 7.59
CA GLU A 127 12.83 -7.49 6.71
C GLU A 127 12.37 -8.60 5.76
N ASP A 128 11.52 -9.48 6.25
CA ASP A 128 10.94 -10.59 5.49
C ASP A 128 9.67 -11.08 6.20
N HIS A 129 8.93 -12.01 5.58
CA HIS A 129 7.76 -12.60 6.21
C HIS A 129 7.44 -14.01 5.71
N LEU A 130 6.74 -14.76 6.54
CA LEU A 130 6.19 -16.06 6.20
C LEU A 130 4.69 -15.93 5.96
N ASN A 131 4.23 -16.36 4.79
CA ASN A 131 2.82 -16.33 4.46
C ASN A 131 2.10 -17.62 4.93
N PHE A 132 1.46 -17.54 6.09
CA PHE A 132 0.59 -18.61 6.59
C PHE A 132 -0.91 -18.30 6.42
N SER A 133 -1.28 -17.24 5.67
CA SER A 133 -2.68 -16.84 5.51
C SER A 133 -3.50 -17.79 4.63
N GLY A 134 -2.87 -18.64 3.83
CA GLY A 134 -3.53 -19.45 2.82
C GLY A 134 -3.99 -18.65 1.59
N LEU A 135 -3.75 -17.34 1.55
CA LEU A 135 -4.09 -16.45 0.44
C LEU A 135 -2.86 -16.16 -0.40
N HIS A 136 -3.04 -16.15 -1.71
CA HIS A 136 -1.96 -15.83 -2.65
C HIS A 136 -2.48 -14.96 -3.79
N PRO A 137 -2.10 -13.68 -3.88
CA PRO A 137 -2.63 -12.75 -4.88
C PRO A 137 -2.17 -13.05 -6.31
N LEU A 138 -1.18 -13.92 -6.49
CA LEU A 138 -0.70 -14.40 -7.79
C LEU A 138 -1.32 -15.76 -8.20
N ALA A 139 -2.27 -16.30 -7.42
CA ALA A 139 -2.99 -17.51 -7.82
C ALA A 139 -3.86 -17.24 -9.05
N GLY A 140 -3.93 -18.22 -9.96
CA GLY A 140 -4.70 -18.10 -11.21
C GLY A 140 -3.84 -17.78 -12.44
N PRO A 141 -4.44 -17.33 -13.55
CA PRO A 141 -3.73 -16.97 -14.77
C PRO A 141 -2.76 -15.81 -14.54
N ASN A 142 -1.55 -15.92 -15.11
CA ASN A 142 -0.57 -14.84 -15.05
C ASN A 142 -0.99 -13.67 -15.94
N ASP A 143 -0.61 -12.46 -15.54
CA ASP A 143 -0.65 -11.27 -16.38
C ASP A 143 0.79 -10.79 -16.61
N ASP A 144 1.37 -11.17 -17.73
CA ASP A 144 2.76 -10.87 -18.09
C ASP A 144 3.07 -9.36 -18.16
N GLN A 145 2.04 -8.51 -18.26
CA GLN A 145 2.21 -7.05 -18.20
C GLN A 145 2.41 -6.52 -16.79
N LEU A 146 2.03 -7.31 -15.77
CA LEU A 146 2.28 -6.98 -14.36
C LEU A 146 3.61 -7.53 -13.87
N GLY A 147 4.08 -8.63 -14.46
CA GLY A 147 5.35 -9.23 -14.09
C GLY A 147 5.43 -10.74 -14.37
N PRO A 148 6.56 -11.35 -14.04
CA PRO A 148 6.77 -12.77 -14.24
C PRO A 148 5.83 -13.61 -13.37
N ARG A 149 5.54 -14.84 -13.80
CA ARG A 149 4.70 -15.79 -13.05
C ARG A 149 5.24 -16.10 -11.66
N PHE A 150 6.55 -16.13 -11.54
CA PHE A 150 7.29 -16.40 -10.31
C PHE A 150 8.28 -15.26 -10.06
N PRO A 151 7.84 -14.16 -9.40
CA PRO A 151 8.74 -13.09 -9.04
C PRO A 151 9.74 -13.57 -7.99
N ASP A 152 10.97 -13.05 -8.08
CA ASP A 152 11.96 -13.28 -7.04
C ASP A 152 11.54 -12.53 -5.76
N MET A 153 11.48 -13.25 -4.64
CA MET A 153 11.08 -12.73 -3.34
C MET A 153 12.25 -12.63 -2.34
N ASN A 154 13.50 -12.88 -2.77
CA ASN A 154 14.68 -12.77 -1.90
C ASN A 154 14.89 -11.32 -1.40
N GLU A 155 14.43 -10.34 -2.17
CA GLU A 155 14.49 -8.91 -1.83
C GLU A 155 13.08 -8.30 -1.93
N ALA A 156 12.11 -8.89 -1.19
CA ALA A 156 10.73 -8.39 -1.16
C ALA A 156 10.64 -6.96 -0.62
N TYR A 157 11.59 -6.59 0.27
CA TYR A 157 11.70 -5.27 0.86
C TYR A 157 13.04 -4.62 0.45
N ALA A 158 12.99 -3.35 0.06
CA ALA A 158 14.16 -2.60 -0.37
C ALA A 158 15.04 -2.23 0.85
N ARG A 159 16.22 -2.84 0.97
CA ARG A 159 17.15 -2.69 2.11
C ARG A 159 17.53 -1.25 2.37
N GLU A 160 17.78 -0.48 1.31
CA GLU A 160 18.10 0.96 1.39
C GLU A 160 17.05 1.77 2.14
N TRP A 161 15.76 1.47 1.91
CA TRP A 161 14.66 2.16 2.58
C TRP A 161 14.44 1.68 4.01
N MET A 162 14.79 0.43 4.32
CA MET A 162 14.81 -0.06 5.71
C MET A 162 15.88 0.68 6.53
N GLU A 163 17.07 0.90 5.97
CA GLU A 163 18.14 1.67 6.62
C GLU A 163 17.72 3.13 6.84
N VAL A 164 17.09 3.77 5.84
CA VAL A 164 16.54 5.11 5.97
C VAL A 164 15.48 5.17 7.08
N ALA A 165 14.58 4.19 7.16
CA ALA A 165 13.55 4.15 8.19
C ALA A 165 14.15 4.05 9.60
N ARG A 166 15.16 3.20 9.81
CA ARG A 166 15.88 3.06 11.09
C ARG A 166 16.63 4.34 11.48
N ASP A 167 17.31 4.96 10.52
CA ASP A 167 18.04 6.22 10.74
C ASP A 167 17.08 7.35 11.13
N VAL A 168 15.95 7.48 10.44
CA VAL A 168 14.91 8.48 10.76
C VAL A 168 14.33 8.23 12.15
N ALA A 169 13.98 6.98 12.48
CA ALA A 169 13.47 6.61 13.80
C ALA A 169 14.50 6.96 14.90
N GLY A 170 15.77 6.62 14.69
CA GLY A 170 16.85 6.94 15.62
C GLY A 170 17.02 8.44 15.85
N ARG A 171 16.99 9.25 14.78
CA ARG A 171 17.04 10.72 14.89
C ARG A 171 15.82 11.31 15.60
N ALA A 172 14.67 10.68 15.46
CA ALA A 172 13.45 11.09 16.13
C ALA A 172 13.32 10.57 17.57
N GLY A 173 14.26 9.75 18.04
CA GLY A 173 14.19 9.10 19.36
C GLY A 173 13.05 8.08 19.48
N ILE A 174 12.61 7.50 18.36
CA ILE A 174 11.53 6.52 18.32
C ILE A 174 12.14 5.12 18.43
N PRO A 175 11.70 4.27 19.38
CA PRO A 175 12.15 2.89 19.46
C PRO A 175 11.84 2.14 18.16
N CYS A 176 12.88 1.62 17.53
CA CYS A 176 12.80 0.88 16.29
C CYS A 176 13.65 -0.38 16.37
N THR A 177 13.08 -1.50 15.99
CA THR A 177 13.80 -2.78 15.90
C THR A 177 13.90 -3.25 14.46
N PRO A 178 14.90 -4.11 14.17
CA PRO A 178 14.90 -4.84 12.92
C PRO A 178 13.65 -5.67 12.80
#